data_543d87d6484b3be2d3c819347c73561a
#
_entry.id   543d87d6484b3be2d3c819347c73561a
#
_cell.length_a   1.000
_cell.length_b   1.000
_cell.length_c   1.000
_cell.angle_alpha   90.00
_cell.angle_beta   90.00
_cell.angle_gamma   90.00
#
_symmetry.space_group_name_H-M   'P 1'
#
loop_
_entity.id
_entity.type
_entity.pdbx_description
1 polymer ?
#
loop_
_entity_poly.entity_id
_entity_poly.type
_entity_poly.pdbx_seq_one_letter_code
_entity_poly.pdbx_strand_id
1 'polypeptide(L)'
;FPTRRSSDLTYPQYRDLFSTQLKAILSASTSGKAKIMLPMISRVEELIWCREVLESVKQEMRHEGLAFDEQTALGIMLEVPSVLFSMAEMAEHADFFSVGSNDLTQYFFAADRGNAQVKTLYDSCTPPFLRALQFAVKEAHRAGKPVGLCGELAADETILPLLIGIGFDELSMNCTAIPGIKHALGQLSAGDCRSLTQNLLQNHNAQQFKAALQNSSVSAAQKPLLSPEMVLWGIDAADKNEAIKMMVDNLWLQQRTNTRDRLCSDIWAREVPFPTVVGSGFAIPHAQTDAVRDSSVSIATLRQPIAWGGVMVDTLFMLTISKSAQDNEHMKYFSSLARMLMNDEFVSQIKAAKSPEALYTLISRTLVF
;
A
#
# COMPACT_ATOMS: atom_id res chain seq x y z
N PHE A 1 4.31 27.39 -3.24
CA PHE A 1 2.90 27.01 -3.44
C PHE A 1 2.83 25.89 -4.46
N PRO A 2 1.99 24.85 -4.24
CA PRO A 2 1.77 23.84 -5.25
C PRO A 2 1.16 24.52 -6.48
N THR A 3 1.96 24.64 -7.53
CA THR A 3 1.51 25.14 -8.82
C THR A 3 1.10 23.94 -9.67
N ARG A 4 0.12 24.13 -10.55
CA ARG A 4 -0.17 23.15 -11.61
C ARG A 4 1.14 22.78 -12.30
N ARG A 5 1.38 21.52 -12.57
CA ARG A 5 2.53 21.08 -13.35
C ARG A 5 2.42 21.70 -14.75
N SER A 6 3.55 22.09 -15.33
CA SER A 6 3.56 22.72 -16.66
C SER A 6 2.94 21.81 -17.75
N SER A 7 2.99 20.48 -17.56
CA SER A 7 2.35 19.51 -18.45
C SER A 7 0.82 19.59 -18.45
N ASP A 8 0.21 20.07 -17.37
CA ASP A 8 -1.24 20.09 -17.17
C ASP A 8 -1.88 21.38 -17.69
N LEU A 9 -1.06 22.43 -17.89
CA LEU A 9 -1.49 23.73 -18.45
C LEU A 9 -1.48 23.76 -19.98
N THR A 10 -1.06 22.68 -20.62
CA THR A 10 -0.59 22.71 -21.99
C THR A 10 -1.58 22.18 -23.02
N TYR A 11 -2.75 21.67 -22.61
CA TYR A 11 -3.70 21.08 -23.55
C TYR A 11 -4.08 22.02 -24.73
N PRO A 12 -4.52 23.26 -24.52
CA PRO A 12 -4.83 24.14 -25.63
C PRO A 12 -3.59 24.65 -26.36
N GLN A 13 -2.46 24.88 -25.68
CA GLN A 13 -1.24 25.43 -26.24
C GLN A 13 -0.47 24.42 -27.09
N TYR A 14 -0.59 23.12 -26.77
CA TYR A 14 0.09 22.02 -27.44
C TYR A 14 -0.91 20.98 -27.97
N ARG A 15 -1.96 21.49 -28.66
CA ARG A 15 -3.04 20.66 -29.22
C ARG A 15 -2.50 19.49 -30.05
N ASP A 16 -1.45 19.72 -30.86
CA ASP A 16 -0.88 18.71 -31.74
C ASP A 16 -0.25 17.55 -30.94
N LEU A 17 0.45 17.88 -29.84
CA LEU A 17 1.01 16.87 -28.94
C LEU A 17 -0.10 16.06 -28.28
N PHE A 18 -1.14 16.71 -27.77
CA PHE A 18 -2.28 16.06 -27.15
C PHE A 18 -3.03 15.17 -28.16
N SER A 19 -3.30 15.66 -29.37
CA SER A 19 -3.91 14.88 -30.45
C SER A 19 -3.08 13.64 -30.82
N THR A 20 -1.75 13.79 -30.90
CA THR A 20 -0.83 12.67 -31.15
C THR A 20 -0.93 11.62 -30.04
N GLN A 21 -0.97 12.03 -28.78
CA GLN A 21 -1.11 11.12 -27.65
C GLN A 21 -2.46 10.40 -27.65
N LEU A 22 -3.55 11.12 -27.95
CA LEU A 22 -4.89 10.52 -28.07
C LEU A 22 -4.93 9.48 -29.20
N LYS A 23 -4.34 9.81 -30.38
CA LYS A 23 -4.23 8.90 -31.53
C LYS A 23 -3.45 7.62 -31.17
N ALA A 24 -2.37 7.75 -30.40
CA ALA A 24 -1.60 6.59 -29.93
C ALA A 24 -2.41 5.70 -28.98
N ILE A 25 -3.15 6.30 -28.02
CA ILE A 25 -3.99 5.54 -27.07
C ILE A 25 -5.13 4.84 -27.83
N LEU A 26 -5.80 5.55 -28.73
CA LEU A 26 -6.88 4.99 -29.56
C LEU A 26 -6.33 3.82 -30.43
N SER A 27 -5.15 3.95 -31.02
CA SER A 27 -4.53 2.86 -31.77
C SER A 27 -4.26 1.63 -30.89
N ALA A 28 -3.81 1.85 -29.64
CA ALA A 28 -3.58 0.77 -28.68
C ALA A 28 -4.88 0.09 -28.22
N SER A 29 -6.03 0.76 -28.31
CA SER A 29 -7.33 0.22 -27.88
C SER A 29 -7.80 -0.98 -28.71
N THR A 30 -7.23 -1.20 -29.89
CA THR A 30 -7.48 -2.38 -30.72
C THR A 30 -6.94 -3.68 -30.11
N SER A 31 -5.90 -3.58 -29.26
CA SER A 31 -5.23 -4.73 -28.65
C SER A 31 -5.72 -5.04 -27.24
N GLY A 32 -6.60 -4.22 -26.68
CA GLY A 32 -7.13 -4.40 -25.31
C GLY A 32 -8.06 -3.28 -24.89
N LYS A 33 -8.65 -3.42 -23.70
CA LYS A 33 -9.53 -2.39 -23.13
C LYS A 33 -8.69 -1.20 -22.66
N ALA A 34 -8.77 -0.09 -23.40
CA ALA A 34 -8.15 1.18 -23.05
C ALA A 34 -9.20 2.16 -22.51
N LYS A 35 -8.79 3.01 -21.58
CA LYS A 35 -9.55 4.18 -21.11
C LYS A 35 -8.62 5.40 -21.13
N ILE A 36 -9.15 6.55 -21.43
CA ILE A 36 -8.41 7.82 -21.39
C ILE A 36 -8.78 8.52 -20.10
N MET A 37 -7.80 8.94 -19.31
CA MET A 37 -8.01 9.68 -18.08
C MET A 37 -7.25 11.00 -18.13
N LEU A 38 -7.99 12.11 -17.97
CA LEU A 38 -7.44 13.48 -18.03
C LEU A 38 -7.06 13.96 -16.63
N PRO A 39 -5.79 14.31 -16.38
CA PRO A 39 -5.35 14.83 -15.11
C PRO A 39 -5.67 16.33 -14.98
N MET A 40 -5.68 16.83 -13.75
CA MET A 40 -5.70 18.27 -13.40
C MET A 40 -6.86 19.08 -13.98
N ILE A 41 -7.95 18.42 -14.37
CA ILE A 41 -9.17 19.12 -14.77
C ILE A 41 -9.71 19.90 -13.57
N SER A 42 -10.06 21.16 -13.80
CA SER A 42 -10.57 22.08 -12.77
C SER A 42 -11.89 22.75 -13.14
N ARG A 43 -12.26 22.73 -14.41
CA ARG A 43 -13.46 23.35 -14.97
C ARG A 43 -14.06 22.49 -16.08
N VAL A 44 -15.37 22.58 -16.24
CA VAL A 44 -16.13 21.82 -17.24
C VAL A 44 -15.66 22.14 -18.67
N GLU A 45 -15.32 23.41 -18.94
CA GLU A 45 -14.87 23.85 -20.26
C GLU A 45 -13.59 23.15 -20.70
N GLU A 46 -12.69 22.82 -19.76
CA GLU A 46 -11.47 22.06 -20.04
C GLU A 46 -11.83 20.64 -20.53
N LEU A 47 -12.77 19.99 -19.88
CA LEU A 47 -13.23 18.65 -20.25
C LEU A 47 -13.98 18.65 -21.59
N ILE A 48 -14.86 19.63 -21.83
CA ILE A 48 -15.57 19.77 -23.09
C ILE A 48 -14.57 19.92 -24.24
N TRP A 49 -13.59 20.82 -24.08
CA TRP A 49 -12.54 20.99 -25.07
C TRP A 49 -11.75 19.69 -25.34
N CYS A 50 -11.36 18.95 -24.30
CA CYS A 50 -10.67 17.67 -24.47
C CYS A 50 -11.52 16.65 -25.23
N ARG A 51 -12.83 16.61 -24.97
CA ARG A 51 -13.78 15.74 -25.69
C ARG A 51 -13.91 16.12 -27.16
N GLU A 52 -13.98 17.40 -27.48
CA GLU A 52 -13.99 17.90 -28.86
C GLU A 52 -12.72 17.50 -29.61
N VAL A 53 -11.55 17.63 -28.98
CA VAL A 53 -10.28 17.19 -29.57
C VAL A 53 -10.26 15.68 -29.79
N LEU A 54 -10.74 14.89 -28.83
CA LEU A 54 -10.86 13.44 -28.95
C LEU A 54 -11.73 13.05 -30.16
N GLU A 55 -12.90 13.68 -30.30
CA GLU A 55 -13.78 13.40 -31.44
C GLU A 55 -13.16 13.82 -32.78
N SER A 56 -12.43 14.95 -32.82
CA SER A 56 -11.65 15.35 -34.00
C SER A 56 -10.62 14.31 -34.37
N VAL A 57 -9.87 13.76 -33.41
CA VAL A 57 -8.88 12.69 -33.63
C VAL A 57 -9.54 11.40 -34.12
N LYS A 58 -10.69 11.01 -33.53
CA LYS A 58 -11.46 9.86 -34.02
C LYS A 58 -11.91 10.04 -35.48
N GLN A 59 -12.38 11.24 -35.85
CA GLN A 59 -12.75 11.53 -37.25
C GLN A 59 -11.57 11.42 -38.20
N GLU A 60 -10.40 11.95 -37.81
CA GLU A 60 -9.17 11.85 -38.59
C GLU A 60 -8.78 10.38 -38.79
N MET A 61 -8.76 9.56 -37.72
CA MET A 61 -8.42 8.15 -37.79
C MET A 61 -9.41 7.36 -38.67
N ARG A 62 -10.73 7.67 -38.63
CA ARG A 62 -11.69 7.07 -39.55
C ARG A 62 -11.38 7.41 -41.01
N HIS A 63 -11.03 8.66 -41.28
CA HIS A 63 -10.69 9.10 -42.63
C HIS A 63 -9.39 8.41 -43.13
N GLU A 64 -8.43 8.19 -42.26
CA GLU A 64 -7.18 7.49 -42.55
C GLU A 64 -7.36 5.96 -42.61
N GLY A 65 -8.52 5.42 -42.28
CA GLY A 65 -8.80 3.97 -42.25
C GLY A 65 -8.07 3.25 -41.12
N LEU A 66 -7.70 3.95 -40.03
CA LEU A 66 -7.03 3.41 -38.86
C LEU A 66 -8.08 2.79 -37.91
N ALA A 67 -7.82 1.55 -37.46
CA ALA A 67 -8.67 0.88 -36.51
C ALA A 67 -8.48 1.41 -35.08
N PHE A 68 -9.57 1.56 -34.32
CA PHE A 68 -9.58 1.88 -32.88
C PHE A 68 -10.93 1.46 -32.26
N ASP A 69 -11.01 1.43 -30.94
CA ASP A 69 -12.26 1.21 -30.23
C ASP A 69 -13.07 2.53 -30.15
N GLU A 70 -14.17 2.58 -30.87
CA GLU A 70 -15.08 3.73 -30.88
C GLU A 70 -15.64 4.07 -29.49
N GLN A 71 -15.73 3.07 -28.61
CA GLN A 71 -16.27 3.20 -27.25
C GLN A 71 -15.21 3.45 -26.19
N THR A 72 -13.97 3.80 -26.60
CA THR A 72 -12.92 4.18 -25.65
C THR A 72 -13.40 5.27 -24.70
N ALA A 73 -13.54 4.92 -23.43
CA ALA A 73 -14.07 5.80 -22.39
C ALA A 73 -13.12 6.96 -22.06
N LEU A 74 -13.66 8.15 -21.85
CA LEU A 74 -12.96 9.35 -21.41
C LEU A 74 -13.39 9.71 -20.00
N GLY A 75 -12.47 9.66 -19.04
CA GLY A 75 -12.71 10.06 -17.66
C GLY A 75 -11.75 11.15 -17.20
N ILE A 76 -11.95 11.61 -15.98
CA ILE A 76 -11.10 12.63 -15.36
C ILE A 76 -10.55 12.16 -14.02
N MET A 77 -9.37 12.67 -13.67
CA MET A 77 -8.82 12.55 -12.33
C MET A 77 -9.39 13.65 -11.44
N LEU A 78 -10.06 13.23 -10.35
CA LEU A 78 -10.57 14.14 -9.32
C LEU A 78 -9.44 14.46 -8.35
N GLU A 79 -8.70 15.51 -8.62
CA GLU A 79 -7.53 15.88 -7.82
C GLU A 79 -7.45 17.41 -7.56
N VAL A 80 -8.29 18.19 -8.24
CA VAL A 80 -8.46 19.63 -7.98
C VAL A 80 -9.76 19.82 -7.19
N PRO A 81 -9.76 20.45 -6.00
CA PRO A 81 -10.93 20.54 -5.13
C PRO A 81 -12.16 21.22 -5.76
N SER A 82 -11.97 22.13 -6.73
CA SER A 82 -13.08 22.80 -7.43
C SER A 82 -14.02 21.81 -8.12
N VAL A 83 -13.50 20.71 -8.65
CA VAL A 83 -14.28 19.70 -9.40
C VAL A 83 -15.30 18.99 -8.51
N LEU A 84 -15.03 18.87 -7.20
CA LEU A 84 -15.97 18.27 -6.26
C LEU A 84 -17.34 18.97 -6.25
N PHE A 85 -17.35 20.27 -6.56
CA PHE A 85 -18.56 21.09 -6.57
C PHE A 85 -19.20 21.28 -7.96
N SER A 86 -18.64 20.64 -8.98
CA SER A 86 -19.17 20.60 -10.35
C SER A 86 -19.27 19.17 -10.89
N MET A 87 -19.44 18.20 -9.99
CA MET A 87 -19.49 16.78 -10.36
C MET A 87 -20.64 16.44 -11.31
N ALA A 88 -21.79 17.10 -11.18
CA ALA A 88 -22.96 16.86 -12.02
C ALA A 88 -22.65 17.31 -13.46
N GLU A 89 -22.11 18.49 -13.65
CA GLU A 89 -21.73 19.03 -14.95
C GLU A 89 -20.58 18.23 -15.58
N MET A 90 -19.60 17.83 -14.76
CA MET A 90 -18.51 16.95 -15.24
C MET A 90 -19.04 15.60 -15.73
N ALA A 91 -20.05 15.04 -15.06
CA ALA A 91 -20.61 13.74 -15.39
C ALA A 91 -21.36 13.72 -16.74
N GLU A 92 -21.79 14.87 -17.25
CA GLU A 92 -22.37 14.98 -18.61
C GLU A 92 -21.31 14.72 -19.69
N HIS A 93 -20.04 14.96 -19.37
CA HIS A 93 -18.92 14.91 -20.30
C HIS A 93 -17.86 13.85 -19.95
N ALA A 94 -17.91 13.25 -18.77
CA ALA A 94 -17.02 12.16 -18.35
C ALA A 94 -17.75 10.82 -18.31
N ASP A 95 -17.06 9.75 -18.68
CA ASP A 95 -17.61 8.39 -18.65
C ASP A 95 -17.30 7.71 -17.29
N PHE A 96 -16.24 8.14 -16.60
CA PHE A 96 -15.82 7.65 -15.28
C PHE A 96 -14.99 8.70 -14.54
N PHE A 97 -14.82 8.49 -13.24
CA PHE A 97 -13.97 9.29 -12.37
C PHE A 97 -12.89 8.44 -11.70
N SER A 98 -11.75 9.04 -11.39
CA SER A 98 -10.73 8.44 -10.55
C SER A 98 -10.17 9.49 -9.61
N VAL A 99 -10.25 9.25 -8.29
CA VAL A 99 -9.71 10.20 -7.31
C VAL A 99 -8.21 10.07 -7.21
N GLY A 100 -7.48 11.13 -7.55
CA GLY A 100 -6.03 11.25 -7.34
C GLY A 100 -5.76 11.68 -5.90
N SER A 101 -5.73 10.71 -4.95
CA SER A 101 -5.69 11.01 -3.52
C SER A 101 -4.49 11.86 -3.09
N ASN A 102 -3.33 11.68 -3.73
CA ASN A 102 -2.12 12.42 -3.37
C ASN A 102 -2.24 13.92 -3.68
N ASP A 103 -2.61 14.24 -4.91
CA ASP A 103 -2.72 15.65 -5.34
C ASP A 103 -3.98 16.31 -4.75
N LEU A 104 -5.09 15.57 -4.64
CA LEU A 104 -6.27 16.08 -3.95
C LEU A 104 -5.97 16.42 -2.49
N THR A 105 -5.24 15.60 -1.74
CA THR A 105 -4.82 15.90 -0.36
C THR A 105 -3.98 17.17 -0.32
N GLN A 106 -3.01 17.29 -1.22
CA GLN A 106 -2.13 18.44 -1.31
C GLN A 106 -2.90 19.74 -1.49
N TYR A 107 -3.83 19.78 -2.44
CA TYR A 107 -4.61 20.98 -2.74
C TYR A 107 -5.72 21.23 -1.72
N PHE A 108 -6.31 20.18 -1.17
CA PHE A 108 -7.37 20.29 -0.15
C PHE A 108 -6.86 20.93 1.14
N PHE A 109 -5.64 20.58 1.56
CA PHE A 109 -5.01 21.15 2.76
C PHE A 109 -4.02 22.28 2.45
N ALA A 110 -3.81 22.65 1.18
CA ALA A 110 -2.80 23.61 0.75
C ALA A 110 -1.40 23.29 1.32
N ALA A 111 -1.07 22.01 1.43
CA ALA A 111 0.17 21.50 2.02
C ALA A 111 1.00 20.75 0.99
N ASP A 112 2.17 21.30 0.65
CA ASP A 112 3.11 20.64 -0.26
C ASP A 112 3.69 19.37 0.37
N ARG A 113 3.40 18.21 -0.25
CA ARG A 113 3.91 16.89 0.18
C ARG A 113 5.44 16.79 0.16
N GLY A 114 6.12 17.59 -0.67
CA GLY A 114 7.57 17.67 -0.77
C GLY A 114 8.23 18.51 0.32
N ASN A 115 7.46 19.31 1.06
CA ASN A 115 7.99 20.22 2.08
C ASN A 115 7.89 19.60 3.48
N ALA A 116 9.05 19.25 4.05
CA ALA A 116 9.13 18.63 5.37
C ALA A 116 8.52 19.48 6.51
N GLN A 117 8.49 20.81 6.39
CA GLN A 117 7.96 21.71 7.42
C GLN A 117 6.43 21.65 7.55
N VAL A 118 5.74 21.35 6.45
CA VAL A 118 4.26 21.27 6.41
C VAL A 118 3.75 19.84 6.27
N LYS A 119 4.63 18.84 6.31
CA LYS A 119 4.28 17.43 6.14
C LYS A 119 3.19 16.95 7.12
N THR A 120 3.15 17.51 8.32
CA THR A 120 2.12 17.17 9.33
C THR A 120 0.72 17.66 8.96
N LEU A 121 0.62 18.63 8.04
CA LEU A 121 -0.66 19.14 7.51
C LEU A 121 -1.15 18.30 6.34
N TYR A 122 -0.26 17.57 5.67
CA TYR A 122 -0.58 16.65 4.59
C TYR A 122 -1.02 15.30 5.19
N ASP A 123 -2.32 15.17 5.47
CA ASP A 123 -2.88 13.98 6.11
C ASP A 123 -4.21 13.58 5.46
N SER A 124 -4.16 12.55 4.60
CA SER A 124 -5.32 11.98 3.93
C SER A 124 -6.23 11.16 4.84
N CYS A 125 -5.76 10.80 6.05
CA CYS A 125 -6.54 10.04 7.03
C CYS A 125 -7.22 10.97 8.05
N THR A 126 -8.01 11.93 7.56
CA THR A 126 -8.74 12.88 8.41
C THR A 126 -10.22 12.93 8.03
N PRO A 127 -11.13 13.16 9.01
CA PRO A 127 -12.56 13.21 8.74
C PRO A 127 -12.97 14.22 7.65
N PRO A 128 -12.42 15.46 7.58
CA PRO A 128 -12.77 16.39 6.50
C PRO A 128 -12.46 15.86 5.12
N PHE A 129 -11.28 15.27 4.95
CA PHE A 129 -10.87 14.71 3.65
C PHE A 129 -11.69 13.49 3.26
N LEU A 130 -11.92 12.56 4.19
CA LEU A 130 -12.75 11.39 3.94
C LEU A 130 -14.22 11.75 3.65
N ARG A 131 -14.75 12.83 4.24
CA ARG A 131 -16.07 13.38 3.86
C ARG A 131 -16.08 13.94 2.43
N ALA A 132 -14.99 14.59 2.01
CA ALA A 132 -14.86 15.04 0.62
C ALA A 132 -14.83 13.86 -0.35
N LEU A 133 -14.11 12.79 -0.02
CA LEU A 133 -14.13 11.54 -0.80
C LEU A 133 -15.55 10.92 -0.86
N GLN A 134 -16.23 10.85 0.29
CA GLN A 134 -17.61 10.35 0.35
C GLN A 134 -18.57 11.19 -0.49
N PHE A 135 -18.39 12.51 -0.48
CA PHE A 135 -19.17 13.42 -1.30
C PHE A 135 -18.92 13.13 -2.80
N ALA A 136 -17.66 13.03 -3.23
CA ALA A 136 -17.30 12.72 -4.61
C ALA A 136 -17.94 11.41 -5.11
N VAL A 137 -17.83 10.34 -4.29
CA VAL A 137 -18.42 9.03 -4.63
C VAL A 137 -19.94 9.12 -4.74
N LYS A 138 -20.62 9.78 -3.81
CA LYS A 138 -22.07 9.97 -3.86
C LYS A 138 -22.52 10.72 -5.10
N GLU A 139 -21.84 11.80 -5.48
CA GLU A 139 -22.20 12.59 -6.67
C GLU A 139 -21.91 11.81 -7.96
N ALA A 140 -20.78 11.07 -8.05
CA ALA A 140 -20.50 10.20 -9.17
C ALA A 140 -21.59 9.13 -9.35
N HIS A 141 -21.96 8.43 -8.28
CA HIS A 141 -23.01 7.41 -8.33
C HIS A 141 -24.38 7.98 -8.61
N ARG A 142 -24.71 9.19 -8.11
CA ARG A 142 -25.96 9.89 -8.45
C ARG A 142 -26.05 10.15 -9.96
N ALA A 143 -24.93 10.44 -10.60
CA ALA A 143 -24.84 10.63 -12.05
C ALA A 143 -24.68 9.29 -12.83
N GLY A 144 -24.72 8.14 -12.16
CA GLY A 144 -24.55 6.82 -12.78
C GLY A 144 -23.14 6.53 -13.29
N LYS A 145 -22.13 7.22 -12.75
CA LYS A 145 -20.73 7.07 -13.18
C LYS A 145 -19.92 6.28 -12.17
N PRO A 146 -19.07 5.33 -12.62
CA PRO A 146 -18.13 4.63 -11.74
C PRO A 146 -17.03 5.57 -11.28
N VAL A 147 -16.55 5.34 -10.05
CA VAL A 147 -15.47 6.12 -9.44
C VAL A 147 -14.43 5.25 -8.76
N GLY A 148 -13.19 5.39 -9.19
CA GLY A 148 -12.03 4.75 -8.59
C GLY A 148 -11.26 5.66 -7.64
N LEU A 149 -10.36 5.07 -6.87
CA LEU A 149 -9.36 5.76 -6.07
C LEU A 149 -7.97 5.30 -6.49
N CYS A 150 -7.07 6.23 -6.76
CA CYS A 150 -5.66 5.94 -7.00
C CYS A 150 -4.76 6.69 -6.02
N GLY A 151 -3.52 6.19 -5.88
CA GLY A 151 -2.52 6.76 -4.99
C GLY A 151 -2.23 5.90 -3.76
N GLU A 152 -1.44 6.45 -2.85
CA GLU A 152 -0.95 5.72 -1.68
C GLU A 152 -2.07 5.30 -0.72
N LEU A 153 -3.13 6.12 -0.62
CA LEU A 153 -4.28 5.85 0.22
C LEU A 153 -5.01 4.55 -0.17
N ALA A 154 -5.04 4.22 -1.47
CA ALA A 154 -5.65 2.99 -1.97
C ALA A 154 -4.94 1.71 -1.52
N ALA A 155 -3.66 1.81 -1.14
CA ALA A 155 -2.81 0.71 -0.68
C ALA A 155 -2.75 0.59 0.86
N ASP A 156 -3.44 1.45 1.61
CA ASP A 156 -3.42 1.44 3.06
C ASP A 156 -4.51 0.51 3.63
N GLU A 157 -4.08 -0.65 4.14
CA GLU A 157 -4.99 -1.64 4.73
C GLU A 157 -5.78 -1.10 5.94
N THR A 158 -5.23 -0.11 6.67
CA THR A 158 -5.90 0.48 7.84
C THR A 158 -7.14 1.29 7.44
N ILE A 159 -7.05 1.97 6.29
CA ILE A 159 -8.12 2.81 5.74
C ILE A 159 -9.09 2.01 4.87
N LEU A 160 -8.68 0.82 4.42
CA LEU A 160 -9.45 0.00 3.48
C LEU A 160 -10.92 -0.18 3.89
N PRO A 161 -11.27 -0.47 5.17
CA PRO A 161 -12.67 -0.57 5.57
C PRO A 161 -13.47 0.71 5.30
N LEU A 162 -12.84 1.89 5.47
CA LEU A 162 -13.48 3.18 5.20
C LEU A 162 -13.65 3.41 3.69
N LEU A 163 -12.67 3.05 2.87
CA LEU A 163 -12.77 3.16 1.41
C LEU A 163 -13.91 2.30 0.86
N ILE A 164 -14.07 1.08 1.38
CA ILE A 164 -15.19 0.21 1.06
C ILE A 164 -16.52 0.80 1.57
N GLY A 165 -16.53 1.33 2.79
CA GLY A 165 -17.71 1.96 3.37
C GLY A 165 -18.13 3.26 2.67
N ILE A 166 -17.19 4.02 2.11
CA ILE A 166 -17.42 5.18 1.24
C ILE A 166 -18.06 4.74 -0.07
N GLY A 167 -17.65 3.57 -0.62
CA GLY A 167 -18.28 2.97 -1.79
C GLY A 167 -17.50 3.15 -3.09
N PHE A 168 -16.18 3.21 -3.08
CA PHE A 168 -15.39 3.21 -4.31
C PHE A 168 -15.59 1.91 -5.11
N ASP A 169 -15.68 2.03 -6.43
CA ASP A 169 -15.85 0.91 -7.36
C ASP A 169 -14.51 0.25 -7.71
N GLU A 170 -13.41 1.01 -7.67
CA GLU A 170 -12.08 0.56 -8.05
C GLU A 170 -11.01 1.16 -7.13
N LEU A 171 -10.02 0.35 -6.74
CA LEU A 171 -8.82 0.77 -6.01
C LEU A 171 -7.58 0.48 -6.85
N SER A 172 -6.87 1.52 -7.28
CA SER A 172 -5.66 1.43 -8.09
C SER A 172 -4.42 1.74 -7.25
N MET A 173 -3.46 0.83 -7.28
CA MET A 173 -2.25 0.90 -6.46
C MET A 173 -1.06 0.25 -7.16
N ASN A 174 0.13 0.34 -6.57
CA ASN A 174 1.27 -0.41 -7.08
C ASN A 174 1.03 -1.93 -6.97
N CYS A 175 1.63 -2.70 -7.87
CA CYS A 175 1.37 -4.14 -7.97
C CYS A 175 1.77 -4.93 -6.71
N THR A 176 2.73 -4.44 -5.92
CA THR A 176 3.18 -5.11 -4.69
C THR A 176 2.16 -5.03 -3.56
N ALA A 177 1.27 -4.03 -3.56
CA ALA A 177 0.21 -3.89 -2.58
C ALA A 177 -1.04 -4.74 -2.89
N ILE A 178 -1.27 -5.09 -4.15
CA ILE A 178 -2.48 -5.78 -4.60
C ILE A 178 -2.77 -7.09 -3.83
N PRO A 179 -1.81 -8.00 -3.60
CA PRO A 179 -2.09 -9.24 -2.88
C PRO A 179 -2.58 -9.01 -1.45
N GLY A 180 -1.94 -8.07 -0.72
CA GLY A 180 -2.33 -7.71 0.66
C GLY A 180 -3.74 -7.11 0.71
N ILE A 181 -4.01 -6.14 -0.15
CA ILE A 181 -5.33 -5.51 -0.22
C ILE A 181 -6.43 -6.52 -0.63
N LYS A 182 -6.16 -7.41 -1.59
CA LYS A 182 -7.11 -8.47 -1.95
C LYS A 182 -7.38 -9.43 -0.79
N HIS A 183 -6.35 -9.80 -0.04
CA HIS A 183 -6.51 -10.64 1.15
C HIS A 183 -7.36 -9.92 2.20
N ALA A 184 -7.04 -8.67 2.52
CA ALA A 184 -7.80 -7.87 3.49
C ALA A 184 -9.25 -7.66 3.06
N LEU A 185 -9.52 -7.40 1.78
CA LEU A 185 -10.87 -7.30 1.22
C LEU A 185 -11.71 -8.56 1.46
N GLY A 186 -11.10 -9.75 1.35
CA GLY A 186 -11.77 -11.02 1.59
C GLY A 186 -12.25 -11.22 3.04
N GLN A 187 -11.74 -10.42 3.99
CA GLN A 187 -12.09 -10.46 5.41
C GLN A 187 -13.15 -9.40 5.79
N LEU A 188 -13.52 -8.51 4.86
CA LEU A 188 -14.40 -7.38 5.14
C LEU A 188 -15.84 -7.63 4.67
N SER A 189 -16.79 -7.19 5.49
CA SER A 189 -18.20 -7.07 5.10
C SER A 189 -18.50 -5.64 4.67
N ALA A 190 -19.04 -5.45 3.48
CA ALA A 190 -19.42 -4.13 2.98
C ALA A 190 -20.47 -3.43 3.85
N GLY A 191 -21.34 -4.21 4.52
CA GLY A 191 -22.32 -3.69 5.48
C GLY A 191 -21.65 -3.09 6.71
N ASP A 192 -20.72 -3.84 7.30
CA ASP A 192 -19.99 -3.40 8.50
C ASP A 192 -19.08 -2.21 8.18
N CYS A 193 -18.42 -2.22 7.02
CA CYS A 193 -17.63 -1.09 6.53
C CYS A 193 -18.46 0.18 6.39
N ARG A 194 -19.68 0.11 5.84
CA ARG A 194 -20.60 1.25 5.74
C ARG A 194 -20.98 1.79 7.11
N SER A 195 -21.35 0.91 8.04
CA SER A 195 -21.72 1.28 9.42
C SER A 195 -20.55 1.93 10.15
N LEU A 196 -19.35 1.36 10.04
CA LEU A 196 -18.12 1.92 10.59
C LEU A 196 -17.86 3.32 10.04
N THR A 197 -17.90 3.48 8.72
CA THR A 197 -17.65 4.75 8.05
C THR A 197 -18.63 5.83 8.50
N GLN A 198 -19.92 5.51 8.57
CA GLN A 198 -20.95 6.45 9.05
C GLN A 198 -20.66 6.90 10.47
N ASN A 199 -20.29 5.98 11.37
CA ASN A 199 -19.99 6.30 12.77
C ASN A 199 -18.70 7.13 12.90
N LEU A 200 -17.62 6.74 12.21
CA LEU A 200 -16.33 7.41 12.33
C LEU A 200 -16.31 8.80 11.71
N LEU A 201 -17.01 9.01 10.61
CA LEU A 201 -17.09 10.32 9.96
C LEU A 201 -17.92 11.35 10.74
N GLN A 202 -18.64 10.94 11.79
CA GLN A 202 -19.27 11.87 12.74
C GLN A 202 -18.27 12.52 13.70
N ASN A 203 -17.08 11.94 13.88
CA ASN A 203 -16.06 12.55 14.71
C ASN A 203 -15.56 13.86 14.10
N HIS A 204 -15.38 14.86 14.96
CA HIS A 204 -14.90 16.18 14.57
C HIS A 204 -13.40 16.38 14.84
N ASN A 205 -12.81 15.52 15.68
CA ASN A 205 -11.41 15.59 16.09
C ASN A 205 -10.59 14.44 15.43
N ALA A 206 -9.50 14.81 14.75
CA ALA A 206 -8.65 13.86 14.03
C ALA A 206 -8.00 12.82 14.96
N GLN A 207 -7.63 13.18 16.19
CA GLN A 207 -7.03 12.24 17.14
C GLN A 207 -8.05 11.21 17.62
N GLN A 208 -9.27 11.66 17.96
CA GLN A 208 -10.37 10.76 18.35
C GLN A 208 -10.76 9.84 17.20
N PHE A 209 -10.80 10.37 15.98
CA PHE A 209 -11.05 9.58 14.78
C PHE A 209 -9.99 8.47 14.59
N LYS A 210 -8.69 8.81 14.67
CA LYS A 210 -7.61 7.83 14.52
C LYS A 210 -7.64 6.77 15.61
N ALA A 211 -7.85 7.17 16.84
CA ALA A 211 -8.00 6.23 17.96
C ALA A 211 -9.21 5.30 17.77
N ALA A 212 -10.35 5.83 17.35
CA ALA A 212 -11.54 5.03 17.09
C ALA A 212 -11.36 4.09 15.88
N LEU A 213 -10.63 4.50 14.84
CA LEU A 213 -10.30 3.66 13.71
C LEU A 213 -9.39 2.49 14.13
N GLN A 214 -8.36 2.75 14.91
CA GLN A 214 -7.44 1.72 15.42
C GLN A 214 -8.16 0.70 16.34
N ASN A 215 -9.14 1.15 17.11
CA ASN A 215 -9.92 0.31 18.03
C ASN A 215 -11.11 -0.37 17.34
N SER A 216 -11.35 -0.12 16.05
CA SER A 216 -12.49 -0.72 15.36
C SER A 216 -12.22 -2.20 15.06
N SER A 217 -13.18 -3.05 15.39
CA SER A 217 -13.14 -4.50 15.11
C SER A 217 -13.19 -4.84 13.61
N VAL A 218 -13.46 -3.85 12.75
CA VAL A 218 -13.50 -3.97 11.29
C VAL A 218 -12.14 -3.65 10.66
N SER A 219 -11.19 -3.14 11.45
CA SER A 219 -9.79 -3.02 11.01
C SER A 219 -9.30 -4.37 10.52
N ALA A 220 -8.63 -4.41 9.38
CA ALA A 220 -8.00 -5.62 8.87
C ALA A 220 -7.24 -6.30 10.02
N ALA A 221 -7.53 -7.58 10.25
CA ALA A 221 -6.98 -8.31 11.38
C ALA A 221 -5.48 -8.06 11.46
N GLN A 222 -5.00 -7.72 12.66
CA GLN A 222 -3.56 -7.51 12.89
C GLN A 222 -2.83 -8.70 12.29
N LYS A 223 -1.89 -8.45 11.39
CA LYS A 223 -1.15 -9.56 10.72
C LYS A 223 -0.53 -10.43 11.79
N PRO A 224 -0.66 -11.76 11.71
CA PRO A 224 -0.08 -12.64 12.71
C PRO A 224 1.43 -12.40 12.78
N LEU A 225 2.01 -12.50 13.96
CA LEU A 225 3.44 -12.28 14.20
C LEU A 225 4.33 -13.16 13.30
N LEU A 226 3.89 -14.36 12.99
CA LEU A 226 4.50 -15.32 12.07
C LEU A 226 3.44 -15.84 11.10
N SER A 227 3.76 -15.92 9.81
CA SER A 227 2.95 -16.55 8.78
C SER A 227 3.79 -17.55 7.96
N PRO A 228 3.17 -18.51 7.24
CA PRO A 228 3.90 -19.50 6.47
C PRO A 228 4.91 -18.89 5.49
N GLU A 229 4.56 -17.79 4.86
CA GLU A 229 5.38 -17.08 3.87
C GLU A 229 6.64 -16.42 4.48
N MET A 230 6.71 -16.34 5.80
CA MET A 230 7.86 -15.82 6.53
C MET A 230 8.91 -16.90 6.87
N VAL A 231 8.67 -18.15 6.47
CA VAL A 231 9.63 -19.25 6.62
C VAL A 231 10.38 -19.43 5.32
N LEU A 232 11.59 -18.91 5.27
CA LEU A 232 12.54 -19.08 4.16
C LEU A 232 13.29 -20.40 4.35
N TRP A 233 13.00 -21.38 3.51
CA TRP A 233 13.53 -22.74 3.67
C TRP A 233 14.73 -23.02 2.76
N GLY A 234 15.85 -23.41 3.35
CA GLY A 234 17.05 -23.86 2.63
C GLY A 234 17.62 -22.78 1.73
N ILE A 235 17.73 -21.54 2.20
CA ILE A 235 18.31 -20.45 1.43
C ILE A 235 19.83 -20.60 1.32
N ASP A 236 20.37 -20.16 0.18
CA ASP A 236 21.81 -20.04 -0.04
C ASP A 236 22.24 -18.61 0.27
N ALA A 237 23.01 -18.42 1.34
CA ALA A 237 23.59 -17.12 1.68
C ALA A 237 25.09 -17.32 1.91
N ALA A 238 25.92 -16.50 1.28
CA ALA A 238 27.37 -16.56 1.39
C ALA A 238 27.87 -16.10 2.78
N ASP A 239 27.14 -15.17 3.39
CA ASP A 239 27.46 -14.61 4.69
C ASP A 239 26.21 -14.08 5.42
N LYS A 240 26.42 -13.56 6.65
CA LYS A 240 25.35 -13.00 7.45
C LYS A 240 24.69 -11.76 6.83
N ASN A 241 25.42 -10.98 6.01
CA ASN A 241 24.91 -9.82 5.29
C ASN A 241 23.83 -10.23 4.30
N GLU A 242 24.15 -11.21 3.48
CA GLU A 242 23.25 -11.73 2.46
C GLU A 242 22.02 -12.37 3.11
N ALA A 243 22.22 -13.16 4.18
CA ALA A 243 21.13 -13.78 4.91
C ALA A 243 20.15 -12.73 5.49
N ILE A 244 20.66 -11.69 6.16
CA ILE A 244 19.83 -10.59 6.69
C ILE A 244 19.08 -9.88 5.55
N LYS A 245 19.76 -9.59 4.44
CA LYS A 245 19.14 -8.92 3.29
C LYS A 245 18.02 -9.77 2.69
N MET A 246 18.22 -11.06 2.49
CA MET A 246 17.18 -11.96 1.96
C MET A 246 15.95 -12.00 2.88
N MET A 247 16.16 -12.03 4.20
CA MET A 247 15.06 -12.00 5.17
C MET A 247 14.31 -10.66 5.17
N VAL A 248 15.04 -9.54 5.06
CA VAL A 248 14.42 -8.20 4.96
C VAL A 248 13.68 -8.02 3.64
N ASP A 249 14.23 -8.53 2.53
CA ASP A 249 13.56 -8.51 1.23
C ASP A 249 12.24 -9.32 1.28
N ASN A 250 12.23 -10.47 1.98
CA ASN A 250 11.00 -11.21 2.20
C ASN A 250 10.00 -10.42 3.07
N LEU A 251 10.43 -9.79 4.17
CA LEU A 251 9.56 -8.92 4.98
C LEU A 251 8.96 -7.77 4.16
N TRP A 252 9.71 -7.25 3.21
CA TRP A 252 9.20 -6.22 2.29
C TRP A 252 8.15 -6.80 1.32
N LEU A 253 8.39 -7.98 0.76
CA LEU A 253 7.42 -8.69 -0.08
C LEU A 253 6.12 -9.00 0.68
N GLN A 254 6.23 -9.34 1.97
CA GLN A 254 5.09 -9.57 2.86
C GLN A 254 4.49 -8.27 3.43
N GLN A 255 4.96 -7.10 2.96
CA GLN A 255 4.50 -5.77 3.38
C GLN A 255 4.59 -5.52 4.90
N ARG A 256 5.61 -6.09 5.54
CA ARG A 256 5.91 -5.85 6.96
C ARG A 256 6.77 -4.60 7.17
N THR A 257 7.50 -4.19 6.12
CA THR A 257 8.30 -2.97 6.09
C THR A 257 8.12 -2.22 4.78
N ASN A 258 8.20 -0.90 4.82
CA ASN A 258 8.17 -0.04 3.63
C ASN A 258 9.58 0.43 3.22
N THR A 259 10.57 0.25 4.09
CA THR A 259 11.92 0.82 3.94
C THR A 259 12.97 -0.24 4.23
N ARG A 260 13.29 -1.06 3.21
CA ARG A 260 14.26 -2.17 3.30
C ARG A 260 15.62 -1.73 3.81
N ASP A 261 16.19 -0.68 3.21
CA ASP A 261 17.54 -0.22 3.55
C ASP A 261 17.62 0.29 4.99
N ARG A 262 16.57 0.97 5.46
CA ARG A 262 16.47 1.42 6.84
C ARG A 262 16.37 0.24 7.80
N LEU A 263 15.52 -0.75 7.49
CA LEU A 263 15.38 -1.95 8.32
C LEU A 263 16.69 -2.74 8.38
N CYS A 264 17.37 -2.94 7.24
CA CYS A 264 18.70 -3.56 7.21
C CYS A 264 19.69 -2.80 8.11
N SER A 265 19.75 -1.46 7.98
CA SER A 265 20.63 -0.61 8.79
C SER A 265 20.35 -0.74 10.29
N ASP A 266 19.07 -0.75 10.69
CA ASP A 266 18.67 -0.84 12.08
C ASP A 266 19.00 -2.22 12.69
N ILE A 267 18.85 -3.31 11.92
CA ILE A 267 19.29 -4.67 12.34
C ILE A 267 20.81 -4.70 12.49
N TRP A 268 21.55 -4.14 11.53
CA TRP A 268 23.01 -4.06 11.60
C TRP A 268 23.50 -3.23 12.76
N ALA A 269 22.88 -2.11 13.06
CA ALA A 269 23.22 -1.27 14.22
C ALA A 269 23.14 -2.05 15.53
N ARG A 270 22.26 -3.07 15.62
CA ARG A 270 22.14 -3.96 16.77
C ARG A 270 23.10 -5.15 16.72
N GLU A 271 23.38 -5.68 15.52
CA GLU A 271 24.17 -6.89 15.31
C GLU A 271 25.69 -6.65 15.44
N VAL A 272 26.20 -5.47 15.05
CA VAL A 272 27.63 -5.15 15.03
C VAL A 272 28.26 -5.12 16.45
N PRO A 273 27.65 -4.45 17.45
CA PRO A 273 28.23 -4.45 18.80
C PRO A 273 28.31 -5.81 19.47
N PHE A 274 27.27 -6.63 19.27
CA PHE A 274 27.16 -7.94 19.90
C PHE A 274 26.41 -8.89 18.98
N PRO A 275 27.09 -9.88 18.36
CA PRO A 275 26.45 -10.89 17.53
C PRO A 275 25.35 -11.63 18.29
N THR A 276 24.20 -11.80 17.64
CA THR A 276 22.97 -12.31 18.26
C THR A 276 22.87 -13.84 18.26
N VAL A 277 23.99 -14.53 18.38
CA VAL A 277 24.04 -16.02 18.47
C VAL A 277 23.49 -16.48 19.82
N VAL A 278 22.63 -17.51 19.79
CA VAL A 278 22.01 -18.11 21.00
C VAL A 278 22.43 -19.57 21.24
N GLY A 279 23.40 -20.07 20.50
CA GLY A 279 23.88 -21.46 20.60
C GLY A 279 23.18 -22.45 19.65
N SER A 280 23.60 -23.70 19.63
CA SER A 280 23.01 -24.78 18.83
C SER A 280 22.81 -24.51 17.34
N GLY A 281 23.59 -23.57 16.77
CA GLY A 281 23.48 -23.18 15.37
C GLY A 281 22.39 -22.13 15.06
N PHE A 282 21.88 -21.41 16.08
CA PHE A 282 20.85 -20.39 15.94
C PHE A 282 21.39 -18.97 16.15
N ALA A 283 20.83 -18.02 15.41
CA ALA A 283 20.97 -16.58 15.69
C ALA A 283 19.62 -15.88 15.64
N ILE A 284 19.47 -14.78 16.42
CA ILE A 284 18.25 -13.98 16.51
C ILE A 284 18.57 -12.53 16.15
N PRO A 285 18.85 -12.21 14.86
CA PRO A 285 18.96 -10.82 14.45
C PRO A 285 17.64 -10.08 14.71
N HIS A 286 17.71 -8.88 15.31
CA HIS A 286 16.49 -8.18 15.71
C HIS A 286 16.65 -6.66 15.67
N ALA A 287 15.54 -5.95 15.48
CA ALA A 287 15.45 -4.50 15.60
C ALA A 287 14.08 -4.06 16.10
N GLN A 288 14.05 -2.98 16.89
CA GLN A 288 12.86 -2.21 17.18
C GLN A 288 12.96 -0.89 16.41
N THR A 289 12.07 -0.67 15.45
CA THR A 289 12.23 0.42 14.48
C THR A 289 10.88 0.93 13.97
N ASP A 290 10.87 2.18 13.51
CA ASP A 290 9.76 2.81 12.77
C ASP A 290 9.72 2.39 11.28
N ALA A 291 10.73 1.66 10.81
CA ALA A 291 10.74 1.06 9.48
C ALA A 291 9.79 -0.15 9.34
N VAL A 292 9.27 -0.67 10.46
CA VAL A 292 8.39 -1.84 10.49
C VAL A 292 6.96 -1.41 10.81
N ARG A 293 6.01 -1.82 9.96
CA ARG A 293 4.57 -1.58 10.16
C ARG A 293 3.99 -2.52 11.21
N ASP A 294 4.19 -3.83 10.99
CA ASP A 294 3.67 -4.89 11.84
C ASP A 294 4.84 -5.69 12.42
N SER A 295 4.87 -5.84 13.75
CA SER A 295 5.84 -6.69 14.43
C SER A 295 5.83 -8.09 13.84
N SER A 296 7.00 -8.69 13.65
CA SER A 296 7.13 -9.94 12.90
C SER A 296 8.26 -10.82 13.39
N VAL A 297 8.04 -12.13 13.31
CA VAL A 297 9.08 -13.16 13.36
C VAL A 297 9.23 -13.75 11.96
N SER A 298 10.43 -13.69 11.40
CA SER A 298 10.78 -14.39 10.16
C SER A 298 11.83 -15.46 10.46
N ILE A 299 11.74 -16.59 9.77
CA ILE A 299 12.61 -17.73 10.00
C ILE A 299 13.35 -18.05 8.70
N ALA A 300 14.65 -18.30 8.77
CA ALA A 300 15.40 -18.80 7.63
C ALA A 300 16.23 -20.02 8.03
N THR A 301 16.13 -21.10 7.26
CA THR A 301 17.07 -22.22 7.32
C THR A 301 18.05 -22.10 6.17
N LEU A 302 19.32 -22.36 6.43
CA LEU A 302 20.41 -22.26 5.46
C LEU A 302 20.78 -23.66 4.94
N ARG A 303 21.11 -23.74 3.62
CA ARG A 303 21.64 -24.99 3.04
C ARG A 303 23.04 -25.31 3.54
N GLN A 304 23.85 -24.30 3.73
CA GLN A 304 25.17 -24.39 4.31
C GLN A 304 25.24 -23.44 5.51
N PRO A 305 25.78 -23.90 6.66
CA PRO A 305 25.97 -23.02 7.80
C PRO A 305 26.93 -21.88 7.47
N ILE A 306 26.64 -20.68 7.95
CA ILE A 306 27.46 -19.49 7.76
C ILE A 306 28.09 -19.02 9.08
N ALA A 307 29.22 -18.32 8.99
CA ALA A 307 29.90 -17.76 10.15
C ALA A 307 29.12 -16.58 10.74
N TRP A 308 28.80 -16.65 12.05
CA TRP A 308 28.09 -15.62 12.79
C TRP A 308 28.73 -15.41 14.16
N GLY A 309 29.48 -14.31 14.30
CA GLY A 309 30.16 -14.01 15.57
C GLY A 309 31.14 -15.11 16.06
N GLY A 310 31.81 -15.82 15.13
CA GLY A 310 32.77 -16.88 15.45
C GLY A 310 32.14 -18.28 15.63
N VAL A 311 30.82 -18.40 15.47
CA VAL A 311 30.08 -19.68 15.53
C VAL A 311 29.42 -19.93 14.18
N MET A 312 29.25 -21.20 13.80
CA MET A 312 28.51 -21.58 12.61
C MET A 312 27.00 -21.64 12.91
N VAL A 313 26.22 -20.96 12.10
CA VAL A 313 24.75 -20.82 12.23
C VAL A 313 24.09 -21.37 10.97
N ASP A 314 23.06 -22.18 11.14
CA ASP A 314 22.28 -22.77 10.06
C ASP A 314 20.78 -22.36 10.09
N THR A 315 20.34 -21.75 11.17
CA THR A 315 18.94 -21.31 11.32
C THR A 315 18.86 -19.94 11.98
N LEU A 316 18.08 -19.05 11.39
CA LEU A 316 17.92 -17.66 11.80
C LEU A 316 16.46 -17.40 12.22
N PHE A 317 16.28 -16.68 13.31
CA PHE A 317 15.00 -16.13 13.76
C PHE A 317 15.11 -14.62 13.79
N MET A 318 14.64 -13.95 12.74
CA MET A 318 14.65 -12.48 12.70
C MET A 318 13.41 -11.94 13.39
N LEU A 319 13.61 -11.11 14.42
CA LEU A 319 12.55 -10.45 15.16
C LEU A 319 12.55 -8.95 14.84
N THR A 320 11.49 -8.46 14.20
CA THR A 320 11.30 -7.06 13.88
C THR A 320 10.09 -6.51 14.61
N ILE A 321 10.29 -5.47 15.42
CA ILE A 321 9.26 -4.89 16.29
C ILE A 321 8.99 -3.45 15.87
N SER A 322 7.71 -3.14 15.70
CA SER A 322 7.28 -1.76 15.45
C SER A 322 7.50 -0.90 16.69
N LYS A 323 7.98 0.33 16.51
CA LYS A 323 8.07 1.32 17.61
C LYS A 323 6.70 1.74 18.15
N SER A 324 5.63 1.53 17.39
CA SER A 324 4.26 1.78 17.83
C SER A 324 3.68 0.65 18.69
N ALA A 325 4.38 -0.49 18.81
CA ALA A 325 4.00 -1.59 19.69
C ALA A 325 4.04 -1.13 21.16
N GLN A 326 3.19 -1.74 22.00
CA GLN A 326 3.10 -1.37 23.41
C GLN A 326 4.45 -1.59 24.14
N ASP A 327 4.70 -0.79 25.16
CA ASP A 327 5.89 -0.93 26.02
C ASP A 327 5.99 -2.37 26.56
N ASN A 328 7.17 -2.99 26.35
CA ASN A 328 7.53 -4.37 26.72
C ASN A 328 7.17 -5.50 25.71
N GLU A 329 6.49 -5.29 24.60
CA GLU A 329 6.28 -6.36 23.61
C GLU A 329 7.62 -6.92 23.09
N HIS A 330 8.60 -6.06 22.83
CA HIS A 330 9.93 -6.46 22.40
C HIS A 330 10.58 -7.46 23.37
N MET A 331 10.57 -7.15 24.67
CA MET A 331 11.15 -8.03 25.68
C MET A 331 10.38 -9.32 25.83
N LYS A 332 9.07 -9.30 25.69
CA LYS A 332 8.19 -10.46 25.76
C LYS A 332 8.50 -11.45 24.62
N TYR A 333 8.53 -10.96 23.38
CA TYR A 333 8.79 -11.81 22.21
C TYR A 333 10.22 -12.35 22.19
N PHE A 334 11.20 -11.50 22.46
CA PHE A 334 12.60 -11.91 22.53
C PHE A 334 12.84 -12.96 23.62
N SER A 335 12.35 -12.72 24.84
CA SER A 335 12.51 -13.65 25.97
C SER A 335 11.81 -14.99 25.74
N SER A 336 10.64 -14.96 25.11
CA SER A 336 9.91 -16.18 24.76
C SER A 336 10.68 -17.02 23.76
N LEU A 337 11.14 -16.39 22.67
CA LEU A 337 11.91 -17.05 21.61
C LEU A 337 13.25 -17.59 22.14
N ALA A 338 13.99 -16.77 22.90
CA ALA A 338 15.27 -17.19 23.50
C ALA A 338 15.07 -18.39 24.44
N ARG A 339 14.04 -18.38 25.28
CA ARG A 339 13.72 -19.50 26.20
C ARG A 339 13.40 -20.77 25.44
N MET A 340 12.65 -20.68 24.34
CA MET A 340 12.35 -21.83 23.49
C MET A 340 13.61 -22.42 22.88
N LEU A 341 14.54 -21.62 22.38
CA LEU A 341 15.78 -22.04 21.77
C LEU A 341 16.83 -22.56 22.79
N MET A 342 16.58 -22.39 24.09
CA MET A 342 17.35 -23.02 25.17
C MET A 342 16.82 -24.41 25.58
N ASN A 343 15.67 -24.83 25.02
CA ASN A 343 15.11 -26.15 25.30
C ASN A 343 15.61 -27.17 24.28
N ASP A 344 16.41 -28.16 24.73
CA ASP A 344 17.05 -29.15 23.86
C ASP A 344 16.06 -30.01 23.07
N GLU A 345 14.89 -30.33 23.65
CA GLU A 345 13.83 -31.07 22.94
C GLU A 345 13.26 -30.25 21.79
N PHE A 346 12.97 -28.97 22.02
CA PHE A 346 12.45 -28.06 21.00
C PHE A 346 13.49 -27.80 19.89
N VAL A 347 14.76 -27.61 20.25
CA VAL A 347 15.88 -27.50 19.31
C VAL A 347 15.96 -28.75 18.42
N SER A 348 15.86 -29.95 19.02
CA SER A 348 15.87 -31.21 18.28
C SER A 348 14.70 -31.31 17.30
N GLN A 349 13.50 -30.86 17.70
CA GLN A 349 12.32 -30.82 16.82
C GLN A 349 12.49 -29.85 15.64
N ILE A 350 13.06 -28.67 15.88
CA ILE A 350 13.38 -27.71 14.80
C ILE A 350 14.35 -28.32 13.79
N LYS A 351 15.43 -28.92 14.28
CA LYS A 351 16.45 -29.59 13.43
C LYS A 351 15.92 -30.81 12.68
N ALA A 352 14.89 -31.46 13.21
CA ALA A 352 14.22 -32.60 12.57
C ALA A 352 13.14 -32.20 11.56
N ALA A 353 12.75 -30.93 11.48
CA ALA A 353 11.78 -30.46 10.52
C ALA A 353 12.28 -30.72 9.08
N LYS A 354 11.37 -31.18 8.21
CA LYS A 354 11.70 -31.57 6.83
C LYS A 354 11.05 -30.68 5.77
N SER A 355 10.25 -29.69 6.18
CA SER A 355 9.61 -28.75 5.28
C SER A 355 9.32 -27.43 5.98
N PRO A 356 9.11 -26.34 5.23
CA PRO A 356 8.75 -25.04 5.79
C PRO A 356 7.42 -25.09 6.54
N GLU A 357 6.44 -25.88 6.09
CA GLU A 357 5.14 -26.03 6.72
C GLU A 357 5.24 -26.74 8.09
N ALA A 358 6.10 -27.75 8.17
CA ALA A 358 6.35 -28.46 9.44
C ALA A 358 7.01 -27.53 10.45
N LEU A 359 8.00 -26.75 10.01
CA LEU A 359 8.67 -25.75 10.84
C LEU A 359 7.72 -24.64 11.29
N TYR A 360 6.92 -24.10 10.38
CA TYR A 360 5.88 -23.13 10.71
C TYR A 360 4.90 -23.67 11.76
N THR A 361 4.38 -24.88 11.55
CA THR A 361 3.40 -25.52 12.45
C THR A 361 3.98 -25.73 13.84
N LEU A 362 5.24 -26.18 13.94
CA LEU A 362 5.93 -26.37 15.21
C LEU A 362 6.04 -25.05 15.98
N ILE A 363 6.52 -23.99 15.30
CA ILE A 363 6.79 -22.70 15.93
C ILE A 363 5.50 -21.95 16.26
N SER A 364 4.51 -21.94 15.37
CA SER A 364 3.24 -21.27 15.60
C SER A 364 2.43 -21.83 16.78
N ARG A 365 2.57 -23.14 17.07
CA ARG A 365 1.94 -23.76 18.25
C ARG A 365 2.62 -23.39 19.56
N THR A 366 3.89 -23.07 19.52
CA THR A 366 4.70 -22.82 20.73
C THR A 366 4.84 -21.33 21.00
N LEU A 367 4.83 -20.49 19.97
CA LEU A 367 4.75 -19.02 20.06
C LEU A 367 3.29 -18.60 20.32
N VAL A 368 2.74 -18.94 21.49
CA VAL A 368 1.47 -18.37 21.97
C VAL A 368 1.82 -17.09 22.74
N PHE A 369 1.44 -15.95 22.21
CA PHE A 369 1.64 -14.62 22.80
C PHE A 369 0.37 -14.01 23.34
#